data_1ac82bd14171d6c3e8780d14d9b82cba
#
_entry.id   1ac82bd14171d6c3e8780d14d9b82cba
#
_cell.length_a   1.000
_cell.length_b   1.000
_cell.length_c   1.000
_cell.angle_alpha   90.00
_cell.angle_beta   90.00
_cell.angle_gamma   90.00
#
_symmetry.space_group_name_H-M   'P 1'
#
loop_
_entity.id
_entity.type
_entity.pdbx_description
1 polymer ?
#
loop_
_entity_poly.entity_id
_entity_poly.type
_entity_poly.pdbx_seq_one_letter_code
_entity_poly.pdbx_strand_id
1 'polypeptide(L)'
;MFFYLTFYRINICISADVDSLNIICCPGLARSLTARIRQRPSNEIVSWSLDRYLRTPGTFFMGVRILSDRAVTFPDMPDSGVRQIVARITSRQSTGTAFFADDQMVSGSTNSQPSKVKQQNCTEHIVLQRIMWSGEELGWSIWGHANPTTVNDLDSPHFAQGLTASERLSIVMDSVKK
;
A
#
# COMPACT_ATOMS: atom_id res chain seq x y z
N MET A 1 11.27 -9.49 -7.79
CA MET A 1 10.77 -9.55 -6.42
C MET A 1 9.80 -8.40 -6.10
N PHE A 2 10.13 -7.13 -6.31
CA PHE A 2 9.26 -5.98 -6.02
C PHE A 2 7.91 -6.00 -6.76
N PHE A 3 7.87 -6.42 -8.00
CA PHE A 3 6.64 -6.52 -8.80
C PHE A 3 5.61 -7.49 -8.22
N TYR A 4 6.07 -8.60 -7.66
CA TYR A 4 5.21 -9.62 -7.07
C TYR A 4 4.48 -9.13 -5.81
N LEU A 5 5.16 -8.38 -4.94
CA LEU A 5 4.59 -7.94 -3.67
C LEU A 5 3.40 -7.00 -3.85
N THR A 6 3.47 -6.07 -4.80
CA THR A 6 2.37 -5.12 -5.03
C THR A 6 1.18 -5.76 -5.71
N PHE A 7 1.44 -6.59 -6.72
CA PHE A 7 0.41 -7.34 -7.43
C PHE A 7 -0.33 -8.30 -6.48
N TYR A 8 0.43 -9.03 -5.67
CA TYR A 8 -0.10 -9.96 -4.68
C TYR A 8 -0.98 -9.25 -3.64
N ARG A 9 -0.57 -8.08 -3.15
CA ARG A 9 -1.33 -7.31 -2.16
C ARG A 9 -2.73 -6.94 -2.64
N ILE A 10 -2.88 -6.42 -3.85
CA ILE A 10 -4.18 -5.98 -4.36
C ILE A 10 -5.11 -7.18 -4.56
N ASN A 11 -4.60 -8.27 -5.13
CA ASN A 11 -5.36 -9.51 -5.26
C ASN A 11 -5.80 -10.06 -3.90
N ILE A 12 -4.92 -10.06 -2.90
CA ILE A 12 -5.23 -10.53 -1.55
C ILE A 12 -6.32 -9.66 -0.89
N CYS A 13 -6.25 -8.34 -1.04
CA CYS A 13 -7.31 -7.45 -0.53
C CYS A 13 -8.67 -7.73 -1.18
N ILE A 14 -8.68 -8.18 -2.43
CA ILE A 14 -9.90 -8.51 -3.16
C ILE A 14 -10.44 -9.87 -2.76
N SER A 15 -9.56 -10.87 -2.67
CA SER A 15 -9.92 -12.25 -2.24
C SER A 15 -10.21 -12.37 -0.74
N ALA A 16 -10.04 -11.28 0.03
CA ALA A 16 -10.18 -11.25 1.48
C ALA A 16 -9.27 -12.24 2.24
N ASP A 17 -8.13 -12.59 1.64
CA ASP A 17 -7.13 -13.48 2.24
C ASP A 17 -6.29 -12.72 3.28
N VAL A 18 -6.75 -12.77 4.54
CA VAL A 18 -6.13 -12.09 5.67
C VAL A 18 -4.77 -12.70 6.04
N ASP A 19 -4.60 -14.00 5.86
CA ASP A 19 -3.36 -14.69 6.23
C ASP A 19 -2.21 -14.24 5.33
N SER A 20 -2.45 -14.16 4.04
CA SER A 20 -1.47 -13.62 3.09
C SER A 20 -1.15 -12.14 3.35
N LEU A 21 -2.10 -11.32 3.82
CA LEU A 21 -1.83 -9.93 4.22
C LEU A 21 -0.82 -9.84 5.37
N ASN A 22 -0.93 -10.72 6.35
CA ASN A 22 -0.03 -10.75 7.51
C ASN A 22 1.42 -11.14 7.12
N ILE A 23 1.59 -11.90 6.05
CA ILE A 23 2.91 -12.29 5.55
C ILE A 23 3.58 -11.14 4.76
N ILE A 24 2.79 -10.41 3.97
CA ILE A 24 3.32 -9.44 2.99
C ILE A 24 3.39 -8.03 3.57
N CYS A 25 2.51 -7.67 4.49
CA CYS A 25 2.38 -6.33 5.02
C CYS A 25 2.96 -6.23 6.43
N CYS A 26 3.48 -5.04 6.77
CA CYS A 26 3.76 -4.74 8.16
C CYS A 26 2.49 -4.81 9.02
N PRO A 27 2.57 -5.17 10.31
CA PRO A 27 1.41 -5.43 11.17
C PRO A 27 0.38 -4.28 11.23
N GLY A 28 0.84 -3.02 11.18
CA GLY A 28 -0.04 -1.84 11.17
C GLY A 28 -0.89 -1.78 9.90
N LEU A 29 -0.26 -1.98 8.74
CA LEU A 29 -0.97 -1.98 7.45
C LEU A 29 -1.90 -3.20 7.34
N ALA A 30 -1.44 -4.38 7.75
CA ALA A 30 -2.24 -5.61 7.72
C ALA A 30 -3.54 -5.44 8.53
N ARG A 31 -3.46 -4.90 9.75
CA ARG A 31 -4.63 -4.61 10.59
C ARG A 31 -5.60 -3.62 9.94
N SER A 32 -5.08 -2.54 9.36
CA SER A 32 -5.90 -1.53 8.67
C SER A 32 -6.63 -2.12 7.46
N LEU A 33 -5.95 -2.92 6.64
CA LEU A 33 -6.55 -3.58 5.47
C LEU A 33 -7.57 -4.63 5.89
N THR A 34 -7.29 -5.43 6.91
CA THR A 34 -8.24 -6.41 7.47
C THR A 34 -9.51 -5.74 7.98
N ALA A 35 -9.39 -4.60 8.68
CA ALA A 35 -10.55 -3.84 9.13
C ALA A 35 -11.41 -3.37 7.95
N ARG A 36 -10.79 -2.87 6.88
CA ARG A 36 -11.48 -2.43 5.66
C ARG A 36 -12.17 -3.60 4.94
N ILE A 37 -11.53 -4.78 4.89
CA ILE A 37 -12.13 -5.98 4.31
C ILE A 37 -13.39 -6.39 5.10
N ARG A 38 -13.31 -6.38 6.44
CA ARG A 38 -14.45 -6.74 7.31
C ARG A 38 -15.62 -5.76 7.24
N GLN A 39 -15.37 -4.50 6.90
CA GLN A 39 -16.42 -3.48 6.70
C GLN A 39 -17.09 -3.56 5.34
N ARG A 40 -16.60 -4.40 4.43
CA ARG A 40 -17.19 -4.57 3.10
C ARG A 40 -18.50 -5.32 3.20
N PRO A 41 -19.57 -4.88 2.49
CA PRO A 41 -20.82 -5.61 2.41
C PRO A 41 -20.60 -7.04 1.88
N SER A 42 -21.27 -8.03 2.46
CA SER A 42 -21.12 -9.45 2.07
C SER A 42 -21.62 -9.75 0.66
N ASN A 43 -22.51 -8.90 0.12
CA ASN A 43 -23.04 -9.03 -1.23
C ASN A 43 -22.22 -8.30 -2.30
N GLU A 44 -21.11 -7.63 -1.93
CA GLU A 44 -20.25 -6.90 -2.83
C GLU A 44 -19.08 -7.77 -3.30
N ILE A 45 -18.98 -8.01 -4.62
CA ILE A 45 -17.81 -8.58 -5.25
C ILE A 45 -17.03 -7.46 -5.92
N VAL A 46 -15.78 -7.31 -5.50
CA VAL A 46 -14.83 -6.40 -6.15
C VAL A 46 -13.89 -7.24 -7.00
N SER A 47 -13.76 -6.87 -8.26
CA SER A 47 -12.74 -7.42 -9.16
C SER A 47 -11.70 -6.35 -9.47
N TRP A 48 -10.46 -6.78 -9.58
CA TRP A 48 -9.35 -5.91 -9.97
C TRP A 48 -8.39 -6.67 -10.86
N SER A 49 -7.88 -6.00 -11.87
CA SER A 49 -6.82 -6.53 -12.71
C SER A 49 -5.79 -5.46 -13.04
N LEU A 50 -4.53 -5.89 -13.11
CA LEU A 50 -3.46 -5.09 -13.66
C LEU A 50 -3.43 -5.33 -15.18
N ASP A 51 -3.82 -4.32 -15.95
CA ASP A 51 -3.83 -4.45 -17.40
C ASP A 51 -2.41 -4.38 -17.96
N ARG A 52 -1.66 -3.35 -17.56
CA ARG A 52 -0.26 -3.18 -17.94
C ARG A 52 0.47 -2.16 -17.07
N TYR A 53 1.79 -2.26 -17.02
CA TYR A 53 2.64 -1.18 -16.54
C TYR A 53 2.79 -0.11 -17.62
N LEU A 54 2.72 1.16 -17.20
CA LEU A 54 2.87 2.29 -18.13
C LEU A 54 4.33 2.72 -18.19
N ARG A 55 4.82 2.95 -19.39
CA ARG A 55 6.16 3.49 -19.59
C ARG A 55 6.18 4.95 -19.19
N THR A 56 7.16 5.34 -18.37
CA THR A 56 7.37 6.76 -18.10
C THR A 56 8.02 7.42 -19.30
N PRO A 57 7.44 8.50 -19.87
CA PRO A 57 8.02 9.21 -21.01
C PRO A 57 9.48 9.61 -20.72
N GLY A 58 10.36 9.43 -21.71
CA GLY A 58 11.77 9.80 -21.60
C GLY A 58 12.65 8.83 -20.81
N THR A 59 12.13 7.68 -20.35
CA THR A 59 12.90 6.67 -19.65
C THR A 59 12.72 5.27 -20.25
N PHE A 60 13.73 4.43 -20.13
CA PHE A 60 13.64 3.00 -20.49
C PHE A 60 12.87 2.17 -19.45
N PHE A 61 12.54 2.75 -18.30
CA PHE A 61 11.93 2.04 -17.20
C PHE A 61 10.44 1.81 -17.41
N MET A 62 10.04 0.55 -17.37
CA MET A 62 8.64 0.14 -17.44
C MET A 62 8.00 0.19 -16.05
N GLY A 63 7.19 1.22 -15.81
CA GLY A 63 6.19 1.24 -14.76
C GLY A 63 6.67 1.32 -13.31
N VAL A 64 7.90 0.91 -12.97
CA VAL A 64 8.39 0.94 -11.59
C VAL A 64 9.71 1.68 -11.50
N ARG A 65 9.80 2.60 -10.54
CA ARG A 65 11.03 3.36 -10.26
C ARG A 65 11.23 3.50 -8.77
N ILE A 66 12.43 3.20 -8.29
CA ILE A 66 12.86 3.51 -6.93
C ILE A 66 13.13 5.02 -6.84
N LEU A 67 12.46 5.69 -5.92
CA LEU A 67 12.60 7.12 -5.65
C LEU A 67 13.54 7.40 -4.48
N SER A 68 13.52 6.53 -3.48
CA SER A 68 14.32 6.68 -2.27
C SER A 68 14.70 5.30 -1.74
N ASP A 69 15.92 5.20 -1.24
CA ASP A 69 16.44 4.03 -0.51
C ASP A 69 17.20 4.57 0.69
N ARG A 70 16.74 4.26 1.89
CA ARG A 70 17.30 4.74 3.14
C ARG A 70 17.42 3.61 4.13
N ALA A 71 18.57 3.57 4.82
CA ALA A 71 18.83 2.65 5.93
C ALA A 71 19.21 3.46 7.17
N VAL A 72 18.71 3.02 8.32
CA VAL A 72 19.03 3.60 9.62
C VAL A 72 19.35 2.45 10.56
N THR A 73 20.47 2.57 11.27
CA THR A 73 20.84 1.67 12.36
C THR A 73 20.29 2.16 13.69
N PHE A 74 19.97 1.27 14.59
CA PHE A 74 19.52 1.64 15.94
C PHE A 74 20.76 1.84 16.83
N PRO A 75 20.94 3.04 17.43
CA PRO A 75 22.16 3.37 18.17
C PRO A 75 22.39 2.47 19.40
N ASP A 76 21.30 2.00 20.03
CA ASP A 76 21.35 1.20 21.25
C ASP A 76 21.32 -0.32 21.00
N MET A 77 21.25 -0.75 19.73
CA MET A 77 21.13 -2.16 19.36
C MET A 77 22.16 -2.49 18.28
N PRO A 78 23.25 -3.18 18.63
CA PRO A 78 24.24 -3.58 17.64
C PRO A 78 23.60 -4.48 16.59
N ASP A 79 24.03 -4.35 15.35
CA ASP A 79 23.60 -5.12 14.19
C ASP A 79 22.08 -5.11 13.94
N SER A 80 21.41 -4.04 14.40
CA SER A 80 19.98 -3.86 14.21
C SER A 80 19.68 -2.55 13.50
N GLY A 81 18.67 -2.58 12.63
CA GLY A 81 18.30 -1.42 11.85
C GLY A 81 17.08 -1.64 10.95
N VAL A 82 16.72 -0.60 10.24
CA VAL A 82 15.62 -0.63 9.29
C VAL A 82 16.07 -0.04 7.96
N ARG A 83 15.68 -0.68 6.86
CA ARG A 83 15.84 -0.16 5.51
C ARG A 83 14.47 0.05 4.88
N GLN A 84 14.25 1.23 4.34
CA GLN A 84 13.01 1.59 3.65
C GLN A 84 13.30 2.04 2.22
N ILE A 85 12.51 1.53 1.29
CA ILE A 85 12.55 1.88 -0.12
C ILE A 85 11.19 2.44 -0.52
N VAL A 86 11.19 3.60 -1.16
CA VAL A 86 9.99 4.17 -1.79
C VAL A 86 10.04 3.86 -3.28
N ALA A 87 9.08 3.10 -3.75
CA ALA A 87 8.90 2.75 -5.15
C ALA A 87 7.68 3.44 -5.74
N ARG A 88 7.86 4.15 -6.86
CA ARG A 88 6.75 4.67 -7.67
C ARG A 88 6.36 3.61 -8.69
N ILE A 89 5.07 3.30 -8.75
CA ILE A 89 4.48 2.35 -9.69
C ILE A 89 3.48 3.10 -10.55
N THR A 90 3.64 3.03 -11.86
CA THR A 90 2.70 3.61 -12.83
C THR A 90 2.11 2.49 -13.66
N SER A 91 0.80 2.32 -13.58
CA SER A 91 0.10 1.19 -14.19
C SER A 91 -1.28 1.60 -14.72
N ARG A 92 -1.81 0.81 -15.62
CA ARG A 92 -3.22 0.81 -15.98
C ARG A 92 -3.88 -0.34 -15.27
N GLN A 93 -4.97 -0.03 -14.58
CA GLN A 93 -5.71 -0.97 -13.75
C GLN A 93 -7.19 -0.93 -14.14
N SER A 94 -7.82 -2.10 -14.09
CA SER A 94 -9.26 -2.24 -14.25
C SER A 94 -9.87 -2.67 -12.94
N THR A 95 -10.91 -1.95 -12.50
CA THR A 95 -11.67 -2.27 -11.29
C THR A 95 -13.13 -2.48 -11.66
N GLY A 96 -13.74 -3.53 -11.14
CA GLY A 96 -15.15 -3.82 -11.32
C GLY A 96 -15.80 -4.06 -9.96
N THR A 97 -17.06 -3.65 -9.81
CA THR A 97 -17.87 -3.93 -8.63
C THR A 97 -19.17 -4.56 -9.10
N ALA A 98 -19.51 -5.71 -8.56
CA ALA A 98 -20.77 -6.39 -8.79
C ALA A 98 -21.45 -6.63 -7.44
N PHE A 99 -22.77 -6.53 -7.42
CA PHE A 99 -23.59 -6.84 -6.25
C PHE A 99 -24.47 -8.03 -6.56
N PHE A 100 -24.56 -8.96 -5.62
CA PHE A 100 -25.57 -10.01 -5.67
C PHE A 100 -26.88 -9.46 -5.11
N ALA A 101 -27.98 -9.68 -5.83
CA ALA A 101 -29.31 -9.46 -5.28
C ALA A 101 -29.63 -10.64 -4.33
N ASP A 102 -30.04 -10.33 -3.10
CA ASP A 102 -30.24 -11.28 -1.99
C ASP A 102 -31.37 -12.30 -2.23
N ASP A 103 -32.13 -12.22 -3.33
CA ASP A 103 -33.38 -12.95 -3.55
C ASP A 103 -33.34 -14.08 -4.61
N GLN A 104 -32.17 -14.50 -5.11
CA GLN A 104 -32.13 -15.56 -6.13
C GLN A 104 -31.22 -16.74 -5.79
N MET A 105 -31.56 -17.45 -4.69
CA MET A 105 -31.06 -18.82 -4.47
C MET A 105 -31.87 -19.89 -5.21
N VAL A 106 -32.82 -19.52 -6.08
CA VAL A 106 -33.62 -20.49 -6.82
C VAL A 106 -33.62 -20.13 -8.29
N SER A 107 -33.03 -21.00 -9.07
CA SER A 107 -33.07 -21.06 -10.53
C SER A 107 -31.87 -20.46 -11.26
N GLY A 108 -31.07 -21.35 -11.85
CA GLY A 108 -29.88 -21.20 -12.68
C GLY A 108 -29.86 -20.19 -13.83
N SER A 109 -30.24 -18.95 -13.55
CA SER A 109 -30.12 -17.83 -14.46
C SER A 109 -29.17 -16.80 -13.84
N THR A 110 -27.92 -16.81 -14.30
CA THR A 110 -26.87 -15.85 -13.97
C THR A 110 -27.22 -14.46 -14.57
N ASN A 111 -28.20 -13.77 -14.03
CA ASN A 111 -28.42 -12.35 -14.27
C ASN A 111 -27.58 -11.52 -13.27
N SER A 112 -26.25 -11.72 -13.34
CA SER A 112 -25.33 -10.72 -12.78
C SER A 112 -25.46 -9.46 -13.61
N GLN A 113 -25.94 -8.36 -13.01
CA GLN A 113 -25.87 -7.06 -13.66
C GLN A 113 -24.42 -6.84 -14.11
N PRO A 114 -24.19 -6.36 -15.36
CA PRO A 114 -22.84 -6.20 -15.87
C PRO A 114 -22.08 -5.29 -14.92
N SER A 115 -21.02 -5.84 -14.31
CA SER A 115 -20.12 -5.09 -13.45
C SER A 115 -19.55 -3.94 -14.28
N LYS A 116 -19.77 -2.69 -13.81
CA LYS A 116 -19.21 -1.52 -14.46
C LYS A 116 -17.70 -1.55 -14.27
N VAL A 117 -16.99 -2.09 -15.26
CA VAL A 117 -15.53 -2.11 -15.24
C VAL A 117 -15.02 -0.70 -15.52
N LYS A 118 -14.30 -0.13 -14.56
CA LYS A 118 -13.64 1.16 -14.70
C LYS A 118 -12.16 0.93 -14.92
N GLN A 119 -11.65 1.38 -16.06
CA GLN A 119 -10.23 1.36 -16.38
C GLN A 119 -9.61 2.73 -16.08
N GLN A 120 -8.49 2.76 -15.38
CA GLN A 120 -7.81 3.99 -15.03
C GLN A 120 -6.28 3.82 -15.00
N ASN A 121 -5.58 4.92 -15.28
CA ASN A 121 -4.14 4.99 -15.07
C ASN A 121 -3.88 5.42 -13.63
N CYS A 122 -3.08 4.64 -12.91
CA CYS A 122 -2.74 4.86 -11.52
C CYS A 122 -1.25 5.10 -11.36
N THR A 123 -0.90 6.04 -10.50
CA THR A 123 0.47 6.24 -10.01
C THR A 123 0.44 6.09 -8.51
N GLU A 124 1.14 5.09 -8.01
CA GLU A 124 1.18 4.74 -6.59
C GLU A 124 2.61 4.83 -6.08
N HIS A 125 2.77 5.31 -4.85
CA HIS A 125 4.05 5.33 -4.15
C HIS A 125 3.95 4.36 -2.99
N ILE A 126 4.70 3.26 -3.07
CA ILE A 126 4.67 2.19 -2.08
C ILE A 126 5.95 2.22 -1.30
N VAL A 127 5.82 2.16 0.03
CA VAL A 127 6.94 2.05 0.95
C VAL A 127 7.12 0.59 1.31
N LEU A 128 8.29 0.07 0.99
CA LEU A 128 8.76 -1.26 1.37
C LEU A 128 9.73 -1.13 2.52
N GLN A 129 9.62 -2.00 3.50
CA GLN A 129 10.47 -2.02 4.67
C GLN A 129 11.09 -3.39 4.86
N ARG A 130 12.36 -3.40 5.26
CA ARG A 130 13.08 -4.57 5.75
C ARG A 130 13.72 -4.22 7.08
N ILE A 131 13.56 -5.10 8.04
CA ILE A 131 14.17 -4.97 9.36
C ILE A 131 15.34 -5.94 9.44
N MET A 132 16.44 -5.48 9.99
CA MET A 132 17.55 -6.29 10.46
C MET A 132 17.53 -6.29 11.98
N TRP A 133 17.54 -7.46 12.58
CA TRP A 133 17.49 -7.61 14.02
C TRP A 133 18.61 -8.53 14.48
N SER A 134 19.53 -8.00 15.29
CA SER A 134 20.69 -8.76 15.80
C SER A 134 21.47 -9.50 14.68
N GLY A 135 21.67 -8.85 13.54
CA GLY A 135 22.35 -9.41 12.39
C GLY A 135 21.47 -10.27 11.44
N GLU A 136 20.26 -10.62 11.85
CA GLU A 136 19.33 -11.36 11.00
C GLU A 136 18.48 -10.41 10.14
N GLU A 137 18.49 -10.60 8.82
CA GLU A 137 17.65 -9.85 7.90
C GLU A 137 16.28 -10.52 7.76
N LEU A 138 15.24 -9.81 8.17
CA LEU A 138 13.86 -10.23 7.92
C LEU A 138 13.48 -9.98 6.44
N GLY A 139 12.41 -10.62 5.98
CA GLY A 139 11.89 -10.42 4.63
C GLY A 139 11.41 -8.99 4.38
N TRP A 140 11.33 -8.59 3.11
CA TRP A 140 10.70 -7.33 2.72
C TRP A 140 9.20 -7.39 2.96
N SER A 141 8.67 -6.36 3.59
CA SER A 141 7.24 -6.16 3.82
C SER A 141 6.76 -4.81 3.30
N ILE A 142 5.49 -4.71 2.98
CA ILE A 142 4.86 -3.45 2.60
C ILE A 142 4.52 -2.68 3.87
N TRP A 143 5.14 -1.51 4.03
CA TRP A 143 4.89 -0.64 5.17
C TRP A 143 3.64 0.22 4.96
N GLY A 144 3.43 0.72 3.74
CA GLY A 144 2.29 1.57 3.42
C GLY A 144 2.42 2.26 2.07
N HIS A 145 1.60 3.30 1.90
CA HIS A 145 1.68 4.23 0.78
C HIS A 145 2.33 5.53 1.23
N ALA A 146 3.13 6.13 0.36
CA ALA A 146 3.60 7.50 0.52
C ALA A 146 2.81 8.42 -0.42
N ASN A 147 2.43 9.57 0.07
CA ASN A 147 1.94 10.64 -0.78
C ASN A 147 3.12 11.52 -1.22
N PRO A 148 3.13 12.04 -2.46
CA PRO A 148 4.13 13.01 -2.87
C PRO A 148 4.00 14.26 -1.98
N THR A 149 5.14 14.77 -1.50
CA THR A 149 5.18 16.03 -0.75
C THR A 149 4.78 17.18 -1.68
N THR A 150 3.84 17.97 -1.27
CA THR A 150 3.40 19.19 -1.98
C THR A 150 4.09 20.42 -1.42
N VAL A 151 4.00 21.56 -2.13
CA VAL A 151 4.57 22.83 -1.64
C VAL A 151 3.94 23.23 -0.31
N ASN A 152 2.64 22.98 -0.12
CA ASN A 152 1.93 23.28 1.12
C ASN A 152 2.42 22.43 2.31
N ASP A 153 2.97 21.25 2.05
CA ASP A 153 3.53 20.40 3.11
C ASP A 153 4.85 20.95 3.64
N LEU A 154 5.55 21.80 2.87
CA LEU A 154 6.81 22.43 3.29
C LEU A 154 6.60 23.41 4.46
N ASP A 155 5.43 24.01 4.54
CA ASP A 155 5.04 24.91 5.64
C ASP A 155 4.58 24.11 6.89
N SER A 156 4.50 22.79 6.77
CA SER A 156 4.15 21.91 7.89
C SER A 156 5.25 21.93 8.96
N PRO A 157 4.89 21.89 10.25
CA PRO A 157 5.85 21.80 11.37
C PRO A 157 6.82 20.60 11.24
N HIS A 158 6.48 19.56 10.48
CA HIS A 158 7.35 18.42 10.22
C HIS A 158 8.62 18.77 9.45
N PHE A 159 8.57 19.84 8.63
CA PHE A 159 9.70 20.30 7.82
C PHE A 159 10.39 21.53 8.40
N ALA A 160 9.91 22.04 9.55
CA ALA A 160 10.52 23.19 10.22
C ALA A 160 12.01 22.93 10.49
N GLN A 161 12.85 23.87 10.09
CA GLN A 161 14.29 23.78 10.29
C GLN A 161 14.63 23.94 11.77
N GLY A 162 15.65 23.21 12.22
CA GLY A 162 16.17 23.33 13.59
C GLY A 162 15.45 22.50 14.65
N LEU A 163 14.35 21.80 14.33
CA LEU A 163 13.70 20.92 15.26
C LEU A 163 14.40 19.56 15.35
N THR A 164 14.59 19.09 16.57
CA THR A 164 15.06 17.72 16.85
C THR A 164 13.98 16.69 16.53
N ALA A 165 14.37 15.41 16.41
CA ALA A 165 13.41 14.34 16.15
C ALA A 165 12.33 14.22 17.24
N SER A 166 12.68 14.46 18.51
CA SER A 166 11.75 14.43 19.64
C SER A 166 10.71 15.58 19.58
N GLU A 167 11.14 16.80 19.23
CA GLU A 167 10.24 17.93 19.08
C GLU A 167 9.27 17.74 17.91
N ARG A 168 9.74 17.18 16.79
CA ARG A 168 8.86 16.82 15.67
C ARG A 168 7.83 15.77 16.07
N LEU A 169 8.24 14.76 16.86
CA LEU A 169 7.34 13.73 17.34
C LEU A 169 6.27 14.31 18.28
N SER A 170 6.64 15.23 19.19
CA SER A 170 5.68 15.88 20.09
C SER A 170 4.62 16.68 19.33
N ILE A 171 5.02 17.42 18.30
CA ILE A 171 4.10 18.20 17.45
C ILE A 171 3.10 17.27 16.73
N VAL A 172 3.58 16.13 16.23
CA VAL A 172 2.72 15.13 15.60
C VAL A 172 1.70 14.58 16.60
N MET A 173 2.15 14.21 17.79
CA MET A 173 1.28 13.66 18.83
C MET A 173 0.22 14.68 19.30
N ASP A 174 0.55 15.96 19.35
CA ASP A 174 -0.41 17.01 19.71
C ASP A 174 -1.41 17.31 18.59
N SER A 175 -1.02 17.14 17.32
CA SER A 175 -1.93 17.31 16.18
C SER A 175 -2.97 16.17 16.07
N VAL A 176 -2.67 14.99 16.56
CA VAL A 176 -3.57 13.80 16.55
C VAL A 176 -4.60 13.88 17.69
N LYS A 177 -4.36 14.71 18.73
CA LYS A 177 -5.28 14.87 19.88
C LYS A 177 -6.39 15.91 19.66
N LYS A 178 -6.36 16.63 18.56
CA LYS A 178 -7.41 17.56 18.13
C LYS A 178 -8.34 16.95 17.11
#